data_6107ad9bfabce1722361460bfc0479cf
#
_entry.id   6107ad9bfabce1722361460bfc0479cf
#
_cell.length_a   1.000
_cell.length_b   1.000
_cell.length_c   1.000
_cell.angle_alpha   90.00
_cell.angle_beta   90.00
_cell.angle_gamma   90.00
#
_symmetry.space_group_name_H-M   'P 1'
#
loop_
_entity.id
_entity.type
_entity.pdbx_description
1 polymer ?
#
loop_
_entity_poly.entity_id
_entity_poly.type
_entity_poly.pdbx_seq_one_letter_code
_entity_poly.pdbx_strand_id
1 'polypeptide(L)'
;MKGQLSTFSLVAVLAITCLPSAFAQQPQGQPVRTITRITGDLYRVQNNDHYTVFLVTPAGIILADPINVEAANWIKTQVAERFPNTPVRYVLYSHHHQDHASGAAVFNDTAELVAQENFNAALKASAGQNSDAPRRYEAVVPPESTYSGRRTITLGGKTVQLIHPGPTRHAPDLTVLFFPAERVVFGVDFMAVKMVPGSNTLAGGAPVADYVNAIKAVEALDFTIAAPGHGPVGTKADIVAHRQYFENLGARVSAGIAAGRTTAQLQAAAIMDEYKGWIEYDEDNDVNIANVYKTLSEQKR
;
A
#
# COMPACT_ATOMS: atom_id res chain seq x y z
N MET A 1 8.87 19.52 -94.20
CA MET A 1 8.05 20.10 -93.12
C MET A 1 8.00 19.09 -91.95
N LYS A 2 8.71 19.35 -90.85
CA LYS A 2 8.84 18.37 -89.77
C LYS A 2 7.79 18.64 -88.69
N GLY A 3 6.92 17.72 -88.42
CA GLY A 3 5.94 17.79 -87.36
C GLY A 3 6.57 17.34 -86.04
N GLN A 4 6.50 18.16 -84.94
CA GLN A 4 6.89 17.82 -83.55
C GLN A 4 5.70 17.14 -82.87
N LEU A 5 5.92 15.94 -82.39
CA LEU A 5 5.03 15.29 -81.42
C LEU A 5 5.40 15.71 -80.01
N SER A 6 4.46 16.34 -79.31
CA SER A 6 4.55 16.61 -77.88
C SER A 6 4.02 15.44 -77.08
N THR A 7 4.88 14.84 -76.28
CA THR A 7 4.55 13.81 -75.30
C THR A 7 4.10 14.46 -73.98
N PHE A 8 2.83 14.28 -73.60
CA PHE A 8 2.34 14.64 -72.26
C PHE A 8 2.63 13.49 -71.30
N SER A 9 3.54 13.78 -70.33
CA SER A 9 3.74 12.87 -69.20
C SER A 9 2.67 13.09 -68.13
N LEU A 10 1.87 12.05 -67.88
CA LEU A 10 0.88 12.04 -66.79
C LEU A 10 1.61 11.67 -65.51
N VAL A 11 1.74 12.59 -64.58
CA VAL A 11 2.27 12.35 -63.20
C VAL A 11 1.08 11.89 -62.35
N ALA A 12 1.06 10.61 -61.99
CA ALA A 12 0.10 10.07 -61.02
C ALA A 12 0.58 10.40 -59.59
N VAL A 13 -0.13 11.26 -58.90
CA VAL A 13 0.08 11.54 -57.48
C VAL A 13 -0.62 10.46 -56.65
N LEU A 14 0.16 9.57 -56.07
CA LEU A 14 -0.36 8.56 -55.13
C LEU A 14 -0.62 9.29 -53.77
N ALA A 15 -1.89 9.52 -53.43
CA ALA A 15 -2.29 9.99 -52.13
C ALA A 15 -2.20 8.82 -51.11
N ILE A 16 -1.17 8.82 -50.27
CA ILE A 16 -1.07 7.89 -49.13
C ILE A 16 -2.01 8.39 -48.03
N THR A 17 -3.17 7.77 -47.91
CA THR A 17 -4.09 7.98 -46.79
C THR A 17 -3.53 7.26 -45.56
N CYS A 18 -2.91 7.97 -44.62
CA CYS A 18 -2.61 7.47 -43.32
C CYS A 18 -3.92 7.24 -42.55
N LEU A 19 -4.35 5.98 -42.46
CA LEU A 19 -5.41 5.59 -41.50
C LEU A 19 -4.81 5.69 -40.08
N PRO A 20 -5.49 6.34 -39.11
CA PRO A 20 -5.05 6.31 -37.74
C PRO A 20 -5.12 4.86 -37.24
N SER A 21 -3.98 4.32 -36.83
CA SER A 21 -3.90 3.05 -36.10
C SER A 21 -4.71 3.22 -34.80
N ALA A 22 -5.89 2.65 -34.76
CA ALA A 22 -6.61 2.46 -33.52
C ALA A 22 -5.75 1.53 -32.66
N PHE A 23 -5.07 2.08 -31.67
CA PHE A 23 -4.51 1.27 -30.59
C PHE A 23 -5.68 0.57 -29.92
N ALA A 24 -5.92 -0.68 -30.27
CA ALA A 24 -6.81 -1.55 -29.54
C ALA A 24 -6.22 -1.64 -28.12
N GLN A 25 -6.89 -1.01 -27.13
CA GLN A 25 -6.62 -1.28 -25.74
C GLN A 25 -6.74 -2.79 -25.54
N GLN A 26 -5.64 -3.44 -25.15
CA GLN A 26 -5.72 -4.85 -24.77
C GLN A 26 -6.74 -4.94 -23.62
N PRO A 27 -7.64 -5.92 -23.64
CA PRO A 27 -8.56 -6.12 -22.53
C PRO A 27 -7.71 -6.33 -21.29
N GLN A 28 -7.83 -5.44 -20.32
CA GLN A 28 -7.24 -5.64 -18.99
C GLN A 28 -7.82 -6.95 -18.49
N GLY A 29 -6.96 -7.92 -18.15
CA GLY A 29 -7.38 -9.20 -17.59
C GLY A 29 -8.26 -8.96 -16.37
N GLN A 30 -9.22 -9.86 -16.11
CA GLN A 30 -10.06 -9.77 -14.91
C GLN A 30 -9.17 -9.74 -13.67
N PRO A 31 -9.48 -8.88 -12.67
CA PRO A 31 -8.66 -8.79 -11.47
C PRO A 31 -8.65 -10.14 -10.72
N VAL A 32 -7.49 -10.53 -10.23
CA VAL A 32 -7.34 -11.71 -9.38
C VAL A 32 -7.94 -11.40 -8.02
N ARG A 33 -9.06 -12.08 -7.68
CA ARG A 33 -9.75 -11.89 -6.41
C ARG A 33 -9.96 -13.19 -5.69
N THR A 34 -9.56 -13.23 -4.43
CA THR A 34 -9.78 -14.40 -3.56
C THR A 34 -10.18 -13.97 -2.15
N ILE A 35 -10.87 -14.86 -1.43
CA ILE A 35 -11.08 -14.76 0.01
C ILE A 35 -10.56 -16.04 0.62
N THR A 36 -9.56 -15.91 1.51
CA THR A 36 -8.94 -17.02 2.22
C THR A 36 -9.06 -16.81 3.73
N ARG A 37 -9.27 -17.91 4.46
CA ARG A 37 -9.30 -17.87 5.93
C ARG A 37 -7.88 -17.80 6.46
N ILE A 38 -7.58 -16.81 7.33
CA ILE A 38 -6.30 -16.74 8.05
C ILE A 38 -6.35 -17.71 9.25
N THR A 39 -7.25 -17.42 10.19
CA THR A 39 -7.48 -18.23 11.40
C THR A 39 -8.80 -17.84 12.04
N GLY A 40 -9.43 -18.75 12.79
CA GLY A 40 -10.71 -18.45 13.43
C GLY A 40 -11.75 -17.96 12.43
N ASP A 41 -12.32 -16.79 12.68
CA ASP A 41 -13.28 -16.12 11.78
C ASP A 41 -12.68 -14.89 11.12
N LEU A 42 -11.36 -14.80 11.05
CA LEU A 42 -10.61 -13.76 10.34
C LEU A 42 -10.23 -14.26 8.95
N TYR A 43 -10.58 -13.46 7.95
CA TYR A 43 -10.37 -13.74 6.54
C TYR A 43 -9.50 -12.65 5.89
N ARG A 44 -8.72 -13.04 4.87
CA ARG A 44 -7.98 -12.15 4.00
C ARG A 44 -8.61 -12.11 2.63
N VAL A 45 -8.75 -10.90 2.10
CA VAL A 45 -9.20 -10.63 0.72
C VAL A 45 -8.00 -10.23 -0.11
N GLN A 46 -7.93 -10.76 -1.31
CA GLN A 46 -7.00 -10.33 -2.35
C GLN A 46 -7.76 -9.59 -3.46
N ASN A 47 -7.19 -8.50 -3.94
CA ASN A 47 -7.54 -7.84 -5.19
C ASN A 47 -6.25 -7.46 -5.92
N ASN A 48 -5.79 -8.33 -6.82
CA ASN A 48 -4.45 -8.29 -7.44
C ASN A 48 -3.35 -8.35 -6.38
N ASP A 49 -2.54 -7.30 -6.27
CA ASP A 49 -1.44 -7.09 -5.32
C ASP A 49 -1.85 -6.40 -4.01
N HIS A 50 -3.12 -5.98 -3.89
CA HIS A 50 -3.67 -5.36 -2.68
C HIS A 50 -4.44 -6.39 -1.84
N TYR A 51 -4.25 -6.30 -0.53
CA TYR A 51 -4.90 -7.21 0.42
C TYR A 51 -5.55 -6.43 1.56
N THR A 52 -6.70 -6.94 2.02
CA THR A 52 -7.35 -6.49 3.23
C THR A 52 -7.82 -7.67 4.06
N VAL A 53 -8.35 -7.41 5.25
CA VAL A 53 -8.87 -8.44 6.16
C VAL A 53 -10.27 -8.08 6.66
N PHE A 54 -11.07 -9.10 6.96
CA PHE A 54 -12.31 -8.90 7.66
C PHE A 54 -12.53 -9.96 8.73
N LEU A 55 -13.16 -9.56 9.85
CA LEU A 55 -13.52 -10.40 10.97
C LEU A 55 -15.03 -10.62 11.00
N VAL A 56 -15.46 -11.88 10.93
CA VAL A 56 -16.87 -12.26 11.05
C VAL A 56 -17.23 -12.43 12.53
N THR A 57 -18.34 -11.82 12.93
CA THR A 57 -18.89 -11.93 14.29
C THR A 57 -20.39 -12.24 14.25
N PRO A 58 -21.01 -12.72 15.35
CA PRO A 58 -22.46 -12.94 15.41
C PRO A 58 -23.31 -11.67 15.17
N ALA A 59 -22.74 -10.47 15.34
CA ALA A 59 -23.46 -9.20 15.21
C ALA A 59 -23.16 -8.43 13.91
N GLY A 60 -22.33 -8.98 13.05
CA GLY A 60 -21.90 -8.33 11.80
C GLY A 60 -20.42 -8.52 11.53
N ILE A 61 -19.90 -7.83 10.52
CA ILE A 61 -18.51 -7.92 10.06
C ILE A 61 -17.79 -6.62 10.36
N ILE A 62 -16.53 -6.76 10.77
CA ILE A 62 -15.55 -5.67 10.83
C ILE A 62 -14.61 -5.86 9.64
N LEU A 63 -14.64 -4.91 8.71
CA LEU A 63 -13.79 -4.88 7.50
C LEU A 63 -12.67 -3.84 7.71
N ALA A 64 -11.43 -4.20 7.39
CA ALA A 64 -10.37 -3.23 7.16
C ALA A 64 -10.50 -2.65 5.74
N ASP A 65 -9.64 -1.76 5.36
CA ASP A 65 -9.48 -1.15 4.04
C ASP A 65 -10.32 -1.74 2.90
N PRO A 66 -11.30 -1.03 2.37
CA PRO A 66 -12.16 -1.55 1.30
C PRO A 66 -11.49 -1.51 -0.09
N ILE A 67 -10.20 -1.14 -0.16
CA ILE A 67 -9.34 -1.07 -1.34
C ILE A 67 -9.84 0.01 -2.31
N ASN A 68 -10.66 -0.37 -3.27
CA ASN A 68 -11.28 0.54 -4.24
C ASN A 68 -12.76 0.18 -4.45
N VAL A 69 -13.50 1.01 -5.17
CA VAL A 69 -14.95 0.88 -5.34
C VAL A 69 -15.33 -0.47 -5.96
N GLU A 70 -14.57 -0.95 -6.94
CA GLU A 70 -14.85 -2.22 -7.62
C GLU A 70 -14.59 -3.43 -6.70
N ALA A 71 -13.46 -3.43 -5.98
CA ALA A 71 -13.13 -4.45 -4.98
C ALA A 71 -14.17 -4.44 -3.84
N ALA A 72 -14.56 -3.28 -3.35
CA ALA A 72 -15.55 -3.11 -2.29
C ALA A 72 -16.92 -3.69 -2.67
N ASN A 73 -17.40 -3.43 -3.88
CA ASN A 73 -18.65 -4.04 -4.38
C ASN A 73 -18.54 -5.57 -4.46
N TRP A 74 -17.42 -6.08 -4.95
CA TRP A 74 -17.17 -7.52 -4.98
C TRP A 74 -17.11 -8.11 -3.56
N ILE A 75 -16.42 -7.46 -2.60
CA ILE A 75 -16.38 -7.86 -1.21
C ILE A 75 -17.80 -7.90 -0.63
N LYS A 76 -18.60 -6.84 -0.82
CA LYS A 76 -19.98 -6.75 -0.32
C LYS A 76 -20.84 -7.92 -0.82
N THR A 77 -20.74 -8.25 -2.11
CA THR A 77 -21.42 -9.41 -2.72
C THR A 77 -20.94 -10.73 -2.10
N GLN A 78 -19.63 -10.95 -2.05
CA GLN A 78 -19.08 -12.21 -1.56
C GLN A 78 -19.33 -12.45 -0.07
N VAL A 79 -19.33 -11.39 0.72
CA VAL A 79 -19.66 -11.45 2.15
C VAL A 79 -21.15 -11.78 2.35
N ALA A 80 -22.06 -11.16 1.59
CA ALA A 80 -23.49 -11.44 1.68
C ALA A 80 -23.83 -12.90 1.29
N GLU A 81 -23.14 -13.45 0.29
CA GLU A 81 -23.31 -14.85 -0.14
C GLU A 81 -22.80 -15.85 0.91
N ARG A 82 -21.62 -15.58 1.50
CA ARG A 82 -20.96 -16.52 2.43
C ARG A 82 -21.48 -16.43 3.85
N PHE A 83 -21.92 -15.25 4.26
CA PHE A 83 -22.36 -14.93 5.62
C PHE A 83 -23.72 -14.21 5.57
N PRO A 84 -24.80 -14.91 5.19
CA PRO A 84 -26.11 -14.29 5.06
C PRO A 84 -26.56 -13.67 6.39
N ASN A 85 -27.23 -12.51 6.32
CA ASN A 85 -27.69 -11.73 7.46
C ASN A 85 -26.57 -11.16 8.37
N THR A 86 -25.32 -11.12 7.88
CA THR A 86 -24.17 -10.61 8.63
C THR A 86 -23.58 -9.39 7.92
N PRO A 87 -24.21 -8.20 8.00
CA PRO A 87 -23.75 -7.02 7.28
C PRO A 87 -22.42 -6.49 7.82
N VAL A 88 -21.68 -5.77 7.00
CA VAL A 88 -20.51 -4.99 7.45
C VAL A 88 -21.00 -3.88 8.38
N ARG A 89 -20.49 -3.82 9.61
CA ARG A 89 -20.86 -2.86 10.66
C ARG A 89 -19.77 -1.82 10.92
N TYR A 90 -18.54 -2.14 10.59
CA TYR A 90 -17.41 -1.23 10.68
C TYR A 90 -16.55 -1.36 9.45
N VAL A 91 -16.10 -0.22 8.92
CA VAL A 91 -14.96 -0.11 8.00
C VAL A 91 -13.87 0.64 8.74
N LEU A 92 -12.72 0.00 8.93
CA LEU A 92 -11.59 0.53 9.66
C LEU A 92 -10.50 0.92 8.65
N TYR A 93 -10.27 2.20 8.48
CA TYR A 93 -9.19 2.67 7.62
C TYR A 93 -7.83 2.43 8.27
N SER A 94 -6.90 1.84 7.51
CA SER A 94 -5.51 1.80 7.91
C SER A 94 -4.84 3.16 7.72
N HIS A 95 -5.14 3.85 6.62
CA HIS A 95 -4.68 5.19 6.30
C HIS A 95 -5.45 5.76 5.09
N HIS A 96 -5.18 7.03 4.76
CA HIS A 96 -5.92 7.79 3.76
C HIS A 96 -5.59 7.47 2.29
N HIS A 97 -4.60 6.65 1.98
CA HIS A 97 -4.22 6.39 0.58
C HIS A 97 -5.37 5.78 -0.21
N GLN A 98 -5.49 6.24 -1.46
CA GLN A 98 -6.67 5.98 -2.30
C GLN A 98 -6.84 4.50 -2.67
N ASP A 99 -5.77 3.75 -2.76
CA ASP A 99 -5.73 2.32 -3.07
C ASP A 99 -6.11 1.44 -1.89
N HIS A 100 -6.32 2.02 -0.71
CA HIS A 100 -6.87 1.38 0.50
C HIS A 100 -8.26 1.91 0.86
N ALA A 101 -8.50 3.21 0.71
CA ALA A 101 -9.65 3.90 1.28
C ALA A 101 -10.81 4.16 0.30
N SER A 102 -10.60 4.09 -1.03
CA SER A 102 -11.59 4.56 -2.02
C SER A 102 -12.89 3.74 -2.08
N GLY A 103 -12.92 2.53 -1.54
CA GLY A 103 -14.11 1.67 -1.59
C GLY A 103 -15.12 1.89 -0.44
N ALA A 104 -14.83 2.74 0.55
CA ALA A 104 -15.59 2.78 1.79
C ALA A 104 -17.05 3.23 1.62
N ALA A 105 -17.34 4.14 0.69
CA ALA A 105 -18.69 4.60 0.41
C ALA A 105 -19.68 3.46 0.06
N VAL A 106 -19.20 2.33 -0.43
CA VAL A 106 -20.02 1.13 -0.73
C VAL A 106 -20.70 0.57 0.51
N PHE A 107 -20.18 0.86 1.71
CA PHE A 107 -20.68 0.34 2.98
C PHE A 107 -21.39 1.38 3.85
N ASN A 108 -21.57 2.63 3.39
CA ASN A 108 -22.20 3.70 4.15
C ASN A 108 -23.64 3.41 4.60
N ASP A 109 -24.31 2.44 3.99
CA ASP A 109 -25.66 2.01 4.35
C ASP A 109 -25.72 1.17 5.63
N THR A 110 -24.58 0.57 6.05
CA THR A 110 -24.59 -0.40 7.16
C THR A 110 -23.42 -0.25 8.13
N ALA A 111 -22.35 0.43 7.76
CA ALA A 111 -21.10 0.46 8.51
C ALA A 111 -20.72 1.86 9.00
N GLU A 112 -20.21 1.95 10.23
CA GLU A 112 -19.47 3.11 10.74
C GLU A 112 -18.06 3.12 10.16
N LEU A 113 -17.66 4.25 9.57
CA LEU A 113 -16.31 4.47 9.04
C LEU A 113 -15.41 5.06 10.14
N VAL A 114 -14.33 4.36 10.47
CA VAL A 114 -13.43 4.72 11.58
C VAL A 114 -12.00 4.92 11.08
N ALA A 115 -11.35 6.02 11.46
CA ALA A 115 -9.95 6.29 11.14
C ALA A 115 -9.18 6.94 12.30
N GLN A 116 -7.87 7.03 12.15
CA GLN A 116 -7.02 7.84 13.02
C GLN A 116 -7.32 9.35 12.80
N GLU A 117 -7.18 10.19 13.83
CA GLU A 117 -7.57 11.61 13.81
C GLU A 117 -6.91 12.46 12.71
N ASN A 118 -5.72 12.08 12.24
CA ASN A 118 -5.01 12.79 11.19
C ASN A 118 -5.55 12.50 9.77
N PHE A 119 -6.44 11.52 9.60
CA PHE A 119 -6.93 11.06 8.29
C PHE A 119 -7.42 12.21 7.40
N ASN A 120 -8.30 13.06 7.90
CA ASN A 120 -8.88 14.14 7.10
C ASN A 120 -7.84 15.19 6.67
N ALA A 121 -6.89 15.50 7.55
CA ALA A 121 -5.80 16.42 7.24
C ALA A 121 -4.84 15.83 6.20
N ALA A 122 -4.51 14.56 6.34
CA ALA A 122 -3.65 13.82 5.42
C ALA A 122 -4.30 13.67 4.04
N LEU A 123 -5.58 13.29 3.99
CA LEU A 123 -6.36 13.20 2.75
C LEU A 123 -6.37 14.54 2.00
N LYS A 124 -6.66 15.64 2.70
CA LYS A 124 -6.65 16.98 2.12
C LYS A 124 -5.29 17.38 1.56
N ALA A 125 -4.21 17.06 2.30
CA ALA A 125 -2.84 17.35 1.87
C ALA A 125 -2.48 16.55 0.61
N SER A 126 -2.80 15.26 0.57
CA SER A 126 -2.51 14.37 -0.57
C SER A 126 -3.32 14.75 -1.81
N ALA A 127 -4.59 15.08 -1.67
CA ALA A 127 -5.43 15.56 -2.77
C ALA A 127 -4.98 16.91 -3.34
N GLY A 128 -4.21 17.71 -2.59
CA GLY A 128 -3.68 19.00 -3.03
C GLY A 128 -2.30 18.98 -3.66
N GLN A 129 -1.64 17.81 -3.76
CA GLN A 129 -0.22 17.74 -4.15
C GLN A 129 0.07 18.07 -5.62
N ASN A 130 -0.83 17.74 -6.54
CA ASN A 130 -0.69 17.99 -7.98
C ASN A 130 -2.04 18.00 -8.69
N SER A 131 -2.07 18.30 -10.01
CA SER A 131 -3.30 18.41 -10.80
C SER A 131 -4.12 17.12 -10.89
N ASP A 132 -3.50 15.96 -10.76
CA ASP A 132 -4.17 14.65 -10.86
C ASP A 132 -4.59 14.08 -9.49
N ALA A 133 -4.01 14.60 -8.40
CA ALA A 133 -4.31 14.16 -7.04
C ALA A 133 -5.81 14.25 -6.68
N PRO A 134 -6.57 15.32 -7.01
CA PRO A 134 -8.00 15.37 -6.72
C PRO A 134 -8.78 14.19 -7.30
N ARG A 135 -8.52 13.78 -8.54
CA ARG A 135 -9.19 12.63 -9.17
C ARG A 135 -8.86 11.31 -8.47
N ARG A 136 -7.61 11.13 -8.04
CA ARG A 136 -7.15 9.90 -7.37
C ARG A 136 -7.83 9.71 -6.03
N TYR A 137 -8.13 10.80 -5.32
CA TYR A 137 -8.74 10.78 -3.99
C TYR A 137 -10.24 11.06 -3.98
N GLU A 138 -10.87 11.28 -5.14
CA GLU A 138 -12.30 11.63 -5.26
C GLU A 138 -13.24 10.62 -4.60
N ALA A 139 -12.91 9.34 -4.66
CA ALA A 139 -13.71 8.27 -4.09
C ALA A 139 -13.43 8.01 -2.60
N VAL A 140 -12.44 8.67 -2.00
CA VAL A 140 -12.14 8.51 -0.57
C VAL A 140 -13.09 9.38 0.25
N VAL A 141 -13.91 8.75 1.07
CA VAL A 141 -14.85 9.44 1.94
C VAL A 141 -14.30 9.61 3.36
N PRO A 142 -14.58 10.74 4.04
CA PRO A 142 -14.14 10.96 5.41
C PRO A 142 -14.72 9.91 6.38
N PRO A 143 -13.99 9.59 7.48
CA PRO A 143 -14.53 8.74 8.54
C PRO A 143 -15.64 9.46 9.32
N GLU A 144 -16.59 8.69 9.85
CA GLU A 144 -17.64 9.18 10.76
C GLU A 144 -17.13 9.38 12.18
N SER A 145 -16.15 8.57 12.59
CA SER A 145 -15.51 8.70 13.90
C SER A 145 -13.99 8.52 13.80
N THR A 146 -13.28 9.18 14.71
CA THR A 146 -11.82 9.13 14.77
C THR A 146 -11.32 8.76 16.16
N TYR A 147 -10.02 8.40 16.23
CA TYR A 147 -9.31 8.15 17.49
C TYR A 147 -7.86 8.69 17.39
N SER A 148 -7.20 8.94 18.51
CA SER A 148 -5.83 9.45 18.50
C SER A 148 -4.75 8.36 18.59
N GLY A 149 -4.52 7.76 19.73
CA GLY A 149 -3.47 6.76 19.93
C GLY A 149 -3.93 5.32 19.76
N ARG A 150 -5.02 4.95 20.48
CA ARG A 150 -5.60 3.61 20.46
C ARG A 150 -7.11 3.67 20.58
N ARG A 151 -7.79 2.74 19.88
CA ARG A 151 -9.23 2.49 20.04
C ARG A 151 -9.49 0.98 20.00
N THR A 152 -10.43 0.52 20.81
CA THR A 152 -10.91 -0.86 20.77
C THR A 152 -12.33 -0.86 20.21
N ILE A 153 -12.56 -1.67 19.18
CA ILE A 153 -13.89 -1.96 18.63
C ILE A 153 -14.29 -3.35 19.10
N THR A 154 -15.46 -3.47 19.68
CA THR A 154 -16.05 -4.76 20.07
C THR A 154 -17.38 -4.95 19.35
N LEU A 155 -17.54 -6.07 18.66
CA LEU A 155 -18.75 -6.43 17.93
C LEU A 155 -19.04 -7.92 18.13
N GLY A 156 -20.23 -8.28 18.56
CA GLY A 156 -20.64 -9.69 18.72
C GLY A 156 -19.70 -10.50 19.62
N GLY A 157 -19.11 -9.90 20.65
CA GLY A 157 -18.19 -10.54 21.58
C GLY A 157 -16.74 -10.65 21.07
N LYS A 158 -16.43 -10.18 19.85
CA LYS A 158 -15.06 -10.13 19.30
C LYS A 158 -14.49 -8.73 19.31
N THR A 159 -13.17 -8.62 19.39
CA THR A 159 -12.47 -7.36 19.60
C THR A 159 -11.39 -7.16 18.55
N VAL A 160 -11.30 -5.93 18.02
CA VAL A 160 -10.19 -5.43 17.21
C VAL A 160 -9.62 -4.21 17.90
N GLN A 161 -8.30 -4.14 18.04
CA GLN A 161 -7.58 -2.97 18.53
C GLN A 161 -7.00 -2.19 17.35
N LEU A 162 -7.34 -0.91 17.26
CA LEU A 162 -6.77 0.05 16.35
C LEU A 162 -5.62 0.74 17.08
N ILE A 163 -4.44 0.76 16.49
CA ILE A 163 -3.22 1.25 17.11
C ILE A 163 -2.51 2.18 16.14
N HIS A 164 -2.32 3.45 16.53
CA HIS A 164 -1.39 4.33 15.85
C HIS A 164 0.02 4.02 16.34
N PRO A 165 0.93 3.48 15.50
CA PRO A 165 2.22 2.97 15.96
C PRO A 165 3.26 4.08 16.22
N GLY A 166 2.90 5.33 15.97
CA GLY A 166 3.77 6.50 16.00
C GLY A 166 4.00 7.10 14.62
N PRO A 167 4.79 8.16 14.51
CA PRO A 167 5.01 8.84 13.24
C PRO A 167 5.75 7.94 12.26
N THR A 168 5.23 7.84 11.04
CA THR A 168 5.91 7.30 9.87
C THR A 168 5.70 8.24 8.71
N ARG A 169 6.65 8.30 7.78
CA ARG A 169 6.48 9.11 6.55
C ARG A 169 5.55 8.46 5.54
N HIS A 170 5.23 7.17 5.71
CA HIS A 170 4.27 6.52 4.83
C HIS A 170 2.91 7.23 4.90
N ALA A 171 2.37 7.35 6.10
CA ALA A 171 1.12 8.08 6.34
C ALA A 171 1.06 8.59 7.80
N PRO A 172 0.69 9.87 8.03
CA PRO A 172 0.60 10.43 9.39
C PRO A 172 -0.60 9.90 10.19
N ASP A 173 -1.55 9.27 9.52
CA ASP A 173 -2.79 8.69 10.04
C ASP A 173 -2.76 7.15 10.10
N LEU A 174 -1.56 6.57 10.04
CA LEU A 174 -1.39 5.12 10.00
C LEU A 174 -2.03 4.43 11.20
N THR A 175 -2.80 3.38 10.90
CA THR A 175 -3.45 2.49 11.85
C THR A 175 -3.02 1.05 11.60
N VAL A 176 -2.54 0.39 12.64
CA VAL A 176 -2.34 -1.06 12.68
C VAL A 176 -3.56 -1.69 13.35
N LEU A 177 -4.14 -2.72 12.74
CA LEU A 177 -5.24 -3.46 13.34
C LEU A 177 -4.70 -4.75 13.98
N PHE A 178 -4.95 -4.89 15.27
CA PHE A 178 -4.60 -6.09 16.01
C PHE A 178 -5.87 -6.86 16.42
N PHE A 179 -5.89 -8.15 16.12
CA PHE A 179 -6.96 -9.10 16.43
C PHE A 179 -6.48 -10.02 17.55
N PRO A 180 -6.75 -9.68 18.83
CA PRO A 180 -6.13 -10.37 19.97
C PRO A 180 -6.48 -11.85 20.08
N ALA A 181 -7.75 -12.21 19.82
CA ALA A 181 -8.20 -13.60 19.90
C ALA A 181 -7.60 -14.48 18.80
N GLU A 182 -7.45 -13.92 17.62
CA GLU A 182 -6.86 -14.57 16.45
C GLU A 182 -5.32 -14.52 16.47
N ARG A 183 -4.73 -13.66 17.31
CA ARG A 183 -3.30 -13.36 17.39
C ARG A 183 -2.71 -12.94 16.03
N VAL A 184 -3.47 -12.11 15.31
CA VAL A 184 -3.11 -11.57 13.99
C VAL A 184 -2.93 -10.07 14.06
N VAL A 185 -1.93 -9.55 13.37
CA VAL A 185 -1.78 -8.13 13.10
C VAL A 185 -1.93 -7.87 11.60
N PHE A 186 -2.73 -6.86 11.24
CA PHE A 186 -2.81 -6.30 9.89
C PHE A 186 -2.07 -4.95 9.91
N GLY A 187 -0.88 -4.94 9.33
CA GLY A 187 0.03 -3.79 9.36
C GLY A 187 0.09 -3.02 8.06
N VAL A 188 -0.84 -3.29 7.18
CA VAL A 188 -1.01 -2.68 5.84
C VAL A 188 0.34 -2.46 5.12
N ASP A 189 0.70 -1.25 4.72
CA ASP A 189 1.85 -0.92 3.87
C ASP A 189 3.13 -0.65 4.66
N PHE A 190 3.00 -0.52 5.96
CA PHE A 190 4.13 -0.16 6.81
C PHE A 190 4.93 -1.39 7.29
N MET A 191 4.34 -2.58 7.21
CA MET A 191 5.00 -3.86 7.53
C MET A 191 4.91 -4.80 6.34
N ALA A 192 6.03 -5.39 5.96
CA ALA A 192 6.11 -6.32 4.86
C ALA A 192 6.79 -7.64 5.27
N VAL A 193 6.48 -8.71 4.54
CA VAL A 193 7.02 -10.04 4.76
C VAL A 193 7.95 -10.40 3.61
N LYS A 194 9.27 -10.45 3.88
CA LYS A 194 10.29 -10.74 2.87
C LYS A 194 10.14 -9.89 1.60
N MET A 195 9.87 -8.61 1.79
CA MET A 195 9.74 -7.61 0.75
C MET A 195 10.57 -6.39 1.17
N VAL A 196 11.34 -5.84 0.25
CA VAL A 196 12.07 -4.60 0.45
C VAL A 196 11.07 -3.44 0.52
N PRO A 197 11.23 -2.48 1.45
CA PRO A 197 10.35 -1.32 1.49
C PRO A 197 10.36 -0.56 0.16
N GLY A 198 9.18 -0.23 -0.37
CA GLY A 198 9.07 0.54 -1.61
C GLY A 198 9.86 1.85 -1.54
N SER A 199 10.42 2.29 -2.66
CA SER A 199 11.36 3.43 -2.77
C SER A 199 10.81 4.74 -2.20
N ASN A 200 9.50 4.93 -2.17
CA ASN A 200 8.83 6.09 -1.59
C ASN A 200 8.82 6.08 -0.05
N THR A 201 8.97 4.91 0.58
CA THR A 201 8.93 4.73 2.04
C THR A 201 9.98 5.60 2.75
N LEU A 202 11.21 5.60 2.25
CA LEU A 202 12.34 6.36 2.81
C LEU A 202 12.64 7.67 2.05
N ALA A 203 11.80 8.03 1.09
CA ALA A 203 11.96 9.26 0.32
C ALA A 203 11.72 10.52 1.19
N GLY A 204 12.19 11.67 0.70
CA GLY A 204 11.89 12.98 1.30
C GLY A 204 12.44 13.20 2.70
N GLY A 205 13.54 12.51 3.09
CA GLY A 205 14.21 12.71 4.39
C GLY A 205 13.57 11.95 5.54
N ALA A 206 12.85 10.86 5.28
CA ALA A 206 12.26 10.01 6.32
C ALA A 206 13.34 9.39 7.22
N PRO A 207 13.33 9.65 8.55
CA PRO A 207 14.28 9.01 9.45
C PRO A 207 14.00 7.51 9.54
N VAL A 208 15.03 6.69 9.31
CA VAL A 208 14.94 5.23 9.49
C VAL A 208 14.47 4.86 10.91
N ALA A 209 14.88 5.67 11.90
CA ALA A 209 14.51 5.45 13.30
C ALA A 209 13.00 5.48 13.55
N ASP A 210 12.23 6.28 12.81
CA ASP A 210 10.78 6.38 12.97
C ASP A 210 10.11 5.04 12.59
N TYR A 211 10.53 4.44 11.47
CA TYR A 211 10.06 3.11 11.06
C TYR A 211 10.46 2.02 12.06
N VAL A 212 11.72 2.02 12.50
CA VAL A 212 12.22 1.08 13.51
C VAL A 212 11.40 1.15 14.79
N ASN A 213 11.13 2.36 15.30
CA ASN A 213 10.36 2.57 16.53
C ASN A 213 8.89 2.14 16.36
N ALA A 214 8.28 2.48 15.24
CA ALA A 214 6.90 2.09 14.94
C ALA A 214 6.76 0.56 14.81
N ILE A 215 7.70 -0.13 14.15
CA ILE A 215 7.70 -1.60 14.06
C ILE A 215 7.92 -2.22 15.45
N LYS A 216 8.83 -1.69 16.28
CA LYS A 216 9.02 -2.15 17.67
C LYS A 216 7.77 -2.03 18.52
N ALA A 217 6.98 -0.97 18.33
CA ALA A 217 5.70 -0.81 19.03
C ALA A 217 4.69 -1.92 18.66
N VAL A 218 4.72 -2.38 17.40
CA VAL A 218 3.89 -3.51 16.95
C VAL A 218 4.46 -4.85 17.41
N GLU A 219 5.78 -5.04 17.39
CA GLU A 219 6.43 -6.25 17.92
C GLU A 219 6.11 -6.51 19.40
N ALA A 220 5.79 -5.47 20.17
CA ALA A 220 5.37 -5.61 21.57
C ALA A 220 4.00 -6.26 21.74
N LEU A 221 3.19 -6.37 20.67
CA LEU A 221 1.89 -7.05 20.70
C LEU A 221 2.07 -8.58 20.70
N ASP A 222 1.09 -9.28 21.30
CA ASP A 222 1.08 -10.74 21.33
C ASP A 222 0.41 -11.33 20.07
N PHE A 223 1.10 -11.25 18.93
CA PHE A 223 0.66 -11.86 17.68
C PHE A 223 1.62 -12.95 17.21
N THR A 224 1.12 -13.86 16.40
CA THR A 224 1.89 -14.92 15.74
C THR A 224 1.85 -14.81 14.22
N ILE A 225 0.80 -14.20 13.67
CA ILE A 225 0.57 -14.04 12.23
C ILE A 225 0.59 -12.56 11.89
N ALA A 226 1.33 -12.19 10.85
CA ALA A 226 1.36 -10.86 10.26
C ALA A 226 0.71 -10.91 8.87
N ALA A 227 -0.32 -10.09 8.65
CA ALA A 227 -1.01 -9.95 7.38
C ALA A 227 -0.75 -8.52 6.85
N PRO A 228 0.13 -8.32 5.86
CA PRO A 228 0.36 -7.02 5.25
C PRO A 228 -0.69 -6.68 4.19
N GLY A 229 -0.76 -5.40 3.79
CA GLY A 229 -1.57 -4.91 2.68
C GLY A 229 -1.01 -5.31 1.31
N HIS A 230 0.29 -5.60 1.24
CA HIS A 230 0.99 -6.12 0.06
C HIS A 230 1.83 -7.34 0.41
N GLY A 231 1.98 -8.28 -0.53
CA GLY A 231 2.79 -9.47 -0.36
C GLY A 231 2.16 -10.59 0.50
N PRO A 232 2.94 -11.59 0.91
CA PRO A 232 2.42 -12.78 1.58
C PRO A 232 2.10 -12.55 3.07
N VAL A 233 1.28 -13.43 3.64
CA VAL A 233 1.13 -13.57 5.09
C VAL A 233 2.40 -14.19 5.66
N GLY A 234 2.83 -13.72 6.81
CA GLY A 234 4.01 -14.21 7.52
C GLY A 234 3.80 -14.31 9.03
N THR A 235 4.90 -14.28 9.73
CA THR A 235 4.99 -14.46 11.17
C THR A 235 5.58 -13.24 11.86
N LYS A 236 5.55 -13.23 13.19
CA LYS A 236 6.26 -12.21 13.99
C LYS A 236 7.76 -12.16 13.67
N ALA A 237 8.38 -13.31 13.39
CA ALA A 237 9.80 -13.36 13.00
C ALA A 237 10.09 -12.64 11.67
N ASP A 238 9.15 -12.69 10.72
CA ASP A 238 9.29 -11.95 9.46
C ASP A 238 9.21 -10.42 9.69
N ILE A 239 8.40 -9.97 10.63
CA ILE A 239 8.33 -8.54 10.99
C ILE A 239 9.60 -8.09 11.72
N VAL A 240 10.19 -8.93 12.58
CA VAL A 240 11.51 -8.69 13.16
C VAL A 240 12.57 -8.57 12.06
N ALA A 241 12.55 -9.46 11.06
CA ALA A 241 13.48 -9.40 9.93
C ALA A 241 13.28 -8.12 9.09
N HIS A 242 12.03 -7.70 8.88
CA HIS A 242 11.72 -6.44 8.19
C HIS A 242 12.28 -5.22 8.95
N ARG A 243 12.14 -5.17 10.28
CA ARG A 243 12.79 -4.13 11.10
C ARG A 243 14.31 -4.17 10.99
N GLN A 244 14.91 -5.37 11.00
CA GLN A 244 16.36 -5.54 10.85
C GLN A 244 16.87 -5.01 9.51
N TYR A 245 16.06 -5.11 8.43
CA TYR A 245 16.41 -4.46 7.16
C TYR A 245 16.65 -2.95 7.36
N PHE A 246 15.71 -2.24 8.00
CA PHE A 246 15.87 -0.80 8.26
C PHE A 246 17.08 -0.50 9.14
N GLU A 247 17.28 -1.27 10.22
CA GLU A 247 18.42 -1.09 11.14
C GLU A 247 19.75 -1.30 10.40
N ASN A 248 19.87 -2.37 9.61
CA ASN A 248 21.06 -2.68 8.82
C ASN A 248 21.34 -1.61 7.75
N LEU A 249 20.30 -1.18 7.02
CA LEU A 249 20.41 -0.15 6.01
C LEU A 249 20.94 1.15 6.63
N GLY A 250 20.32 1.63 7.71
CA GLY A 250 20.74 2.85 8.40
C GLY A 250 22.18 2.77 8.91
N ALA A 251 22.55 1.66 9.57
CA ALA A 251 23.88 1.45 10.11
C ALA A 251 24.98 1.39 9.03
N ARG A 252 24.74 0.64 7.95
CA ARG A 252 25.71 0.44 6.87
C ARG A 252 25.91 1.70 6.05
N VAL A 253 24.84 2.44 5.73
CA VAL A 253 24.94 3.71 5.04
C VAL A 253 25.68 4.74 5.91
N SER A 254 25.37 4.81 7.22
CA SER A 254 26.07 5.70 8.16
C SER A 254 27.56 5.40 8.24
N ALA A 255 27.93 4.12 8.33
CA ALA A 255 29.34 3.68 8.32
C ALA A 255 30.04 4.04 6.99
N GLY A 256 29.34 3.88 5.86
CA GLY A 256 29.85 4.26 4.54
C GLY A 256 30.12 5.76 4.42
N ILE A 257 29.20 6.61 4.90
CA ILE A 257 29.39 8.06 4.95
C ILE A 257 30.61 8.42 5.84
N ALA A 258 30.75 7.79 7.00
CA ALA A 258 31.89 8.02 7.89
C ALA A 258 33.22 7.62 7.25
N ALA A 259 33.22 6.61 6.37
CA ALA A 259 34.38 6.18 5.58
C ALA A 259 34.60 7.01 4.30
N GLY A 260 33.85 8.08 4.07
CA GLY A 260 33.96 8.93 2.88
C GLY A 260 33.46 8.29 1.58
N ARG A 261 32.66 7.21 1.65
CA ARG A 261 32.12 6.52 0.48
C ARG A 261 30.94 7.30 -0.11
N THR A 262 30.83 7.30 -1.43
CA THR A 262 29.67 7.83 -2.15
C THR A 262 28.52 6.82 -2.18
N THR A 263 27.31 7.28 -2.51
CA THR A 263 26.14 6.41 -2.74
C THR A 263 26.46 5.30 -3.74
N ALA A 264 27.04 5.64 -4.91
CA ALA A 264 27.39 4.67 -5.94
C ALA A 264 28.40 3.60 -5.46
N GLN A 265 29.33 3.97 -4.57
CA GLN A 265 30.27 3.01 -3.98
C GLN A 265 29.59 2.06 -2.98
N LEU A 266 28.53 2.51 -2.27
CA LEU A 266 27.76 1.66 -1.36
C LEU A 266 26.87 0.70 -2.14
N GLN A 267 26.21 1.15 -3.21
CA GLN A 267 25.40 0.31 -4.11
C GLN A 267 26.29 -0.77 -4.77
N ALA A 268 27.44 -0.37 -5.36
CA ALA A 268 28.40 -1.30 -5.99
C ALA A 268 29.02 -2.31 -5.00
N ALA A 269 29.09 -1.96 -3.71
CA ALA A 269 29.56 -2.85 -2.66
C ALA A 269 28.48 -3.81 -2.14
N ALA A 270 27.27 -3.75 -2.72
CA ALA A 270 26.15 -4.64 -2.42
C ALA A 270 25.89 -4.80 -0.91
N ILE A 271 25.83 -3.64 -0.21
CA ILE A 271 25.81 -3.61 1.27
C ILE A 271 24.57 -4.23 1.90
N MET A 272 23.57 -4.63 1.11
CA MET A 272 22.32 -5.24 1.56
C MET A 272 22.04 -6.61 0.89
N ASP A 273 23.06 -7.29 0.36
CA ASP A 273 22.92 -8.52 -0.45
C ASP A 273 22.26 -9.70 0.28
N GLU A 274 22.28 -9.74 1.61
CA GLU A 274 21.56 -10.76 2.36
C GLU A 274 20.04 -10.71 2.17
N TYR A 275 19.50 -9.59 1.66
CA TYR A 275 18.09 -9.41 1.34
C TYR A 275 17.73 -9.66 -0.13
N LYS A 276 18.71 -10.08 -0.97
CA LYS A 276 18.55 -10.27 -2.43
C LYS A 276 17.43 -11.24 -2.83
N GLY A 277 17.03 -12.13 -1.94
CA GLY A 277 15.88 -13.01 -2.14
C GLY A 277 14.53 -12.42 -1.75
N TRP A 278 14.48 -11.16 -1.32
CA TRP A 278 13.23 -10.48 -0.98
C TRP A 278 12.56 -9.89 -2.23
N ILE A 279 11.23 -9.84 -2.19
CA ILE A 279 10.41 -9.21 -3.24
C ILE A 279 10.85 -7.74 -3.39
N GLU A 280 10.88 -7.23 -4.60
CA GLU A 280 11.27 -5.83 -4.95
C GLU A 280 12.71 -5.45 -4.59
N TYR A 281 13.60 -6.44 -4.33
CA TYR A 281 14.99 -6.13 -4.02
C TYR A 281 15.70 -5.41 -5.18
N ASP A 282 15.57 -5.91 -6.39
CA ASP A 282 16.26 -5.37 -7.56
C ASP A 282 15.72 -3.98 -7.95
N GLU A 283 14.43 -3.70 -7.66
CA GLU A 283 13.76 -2.45 -7.95
C GLU A 283 14.07 -1.35 -6.93
N ASP A 284 14.02 -1.68 -5.63
CA ASP A 284 13.95 -0.67 -4.58
C ASP A 284 15.20 -0.57 -3.70
N ASN A 285 16.03 -1.61 -3.62
CA ASN A 285 17.15 -1.63 -2.67
C ASN A 285 18.14 -0.48 -2.89
N ASP A 286 18.56 -0.26 -4.13
CA ASP A 286 19.53 0.79 -4.45
C ASP A 286 18.96 2.20 -4.27
N VAL A 287 17.66 2.37 -4.51
CA VAL A 287 16.94 3.63 -4.25
C VAL A 287 16.86 3.88 -2.75
N ASN A 288 16.60 2.86 -1.94
CA ASN A 288 16.58 2.97 -0.49
C ASN A 288 17.95 3.35 0.08
N ILE A 289 19.05 2.77 -0.43
CA ILE A 289 20.42 3.19 -0.08
C ILE A 289 20.62 4.68 -0.37
N ALA A 290 20.20 5.14 -1.55
CA ALA A 290 20.35 6.54 -1.94
C ALA A 290 19.52 7.49 -1.07
N ASN A 291 18.28 7.15 -0.76
CA ASN A 291 17.39 7.93 0.09
C ASN A 291 17.96 8.07 1.51
N VAL A 292 18.41 6.98 2.12
CA VAL A 292 19.03 7.01 3.46
C VAL A 292 20.35 7.77 3.45
N TYR A 293 21.19 7.60 2.42
CA TYR A 293 22.44 8.35 2.28
C TYR A 293 22.17 9.86 2.25
N LYS A 294 21.21 10.30 1.43
CA LYS A 294 20.81 11.71 1.34
C LYS A 294 20.38 12.24 2.71
N THR A 295 19.44 11.54 3.36
CA THR A 295 18.88 11.94 4.66
C THR A 295 19.99 12.10 5.72
N LEU A 296 20.88 11.11 5.85
CA LEU A 296 21.95 11.14 6.85
C LEU A 296 23.04 12.17 6.53
N SER A 297 23.28 12.47 5.25
CA SER A 297 24.25 13.49 4.85
C SER A 297 23.74 14.92 5.10
N GLU A 298 22.43 15.15 4.96
CA GLU A 298 21.80 16.45 5.23
C GLU A 298 21.73 16.76 6.75
N GLN A 299 21.54 15.75 7.60
CA GLN A 299 21.54 15.89 9.06
C GLN A 299 22.91 16.24 9.67
N LYS A 300 24.02 16.03 8.94
CA LYS A 300 25.38 16.35 9.39
C LYS A 300 25.83 17.77 9.03
N ARG A 301 25.03 18.52 8.26
CA ARG A 301 25.30 19.91 7.88
C ARG A 301 24.59 20.89 8.82
#